data_449d74b3e32598485464fea6c99886ec
#
_entry.id   449d74b3e32598485464fea6c99886ec
#
_cell.length_a   1.000
_cell.length_b   1.000
_cell.length_c   1.000
_cell.angle_alpha   90.00
_cell.angle_beta   90.00
_cell.angle_gamma   90.00
#
_symmetry.space_group_name_H-M   'P 1'
#
loop_
_entity.id
_entity.type
_entity.pdbx_description
1 polymer ?
#
loop_
_entity_poly.entity_id
_entity_poly.type
_entity_poly.pdbx_seq_one_letter_code
_entity_poly.pdbx_strand_id
1 'polypeptide(L)'
;DALNICASELPYTFGDYTFDESTVSGNYEVVFPASNGCDSIVTLDLTVRQEGSQQNEFSGTWDWFSTYIDDEHTDVFAELKEGLSSYGKVIKSNTKFVNYSGGVWSGLLDKIENEQMYMVQTNMPQQTSITGCVANPEDHPITIKNGWNHIGYISQYSADVNDALAGLNVTPQDGDIIKSYRDGFAVYFES
;
A
#
# COMPACT_ATOMS: atom_id res chain seq x y z
N ASP A 1 15.46 4.94 18.76
CA ASP A 1 15.31 4.36 17.40
C ASP A 1 13.84 4.01 17.17
N ALA A 2 13.37 4.07 15.91
CA ALA A 2 12.03 3.64 15.52
C ALA A 2 12.15 2.39 14.64
N LEU A 3 11.26 1.43 14.86
CA LEU A 3 11.19 0.18 14.09
C LEU A 3 9.73 -0.12 13.76
N ASN A 4 9.43 -0.29 12.48
CA ASN A 4 8.15 -0.75 11.99
C ASN A 4 8.28 -2.18 11.46
N ILE A 5 7.45 -3.09 11.97
CA ILE A 5 7.42 -4.49 11.53
C ILE A 5 5.98 -4.94 11.30
N CYS A 6 5.82 -5.94 10.47
CA CYS A 6 4.56 -6.65 10.30
C CYS A 6 4.38 -7.68 11.42
N ALA A 7 3.15 -7.99 11.81
CA ALA A 7 2.88 -9.04 12.79
C ALA A 7 3.41 -10.42 12.36
N SER A 8 3.47 -10.67 11.04
CA SER A 8 4.07 -11.90 10.47
C SER A 8 5.60 -11.96 10.54
N GLU A 9 6.28 -10.85 10.80
CA GLU A 9 7.73 -10.82 10.99
C GLU A 9 8.14 -11.21 12.41
N LEU A 10 7.18 -11.35 13.33
CA LEU A 10 7.43 -11.86 14.67
C LEU A 10 7.60 -13.40 14.63
N PRO A 11 8.52 -13.98 15.42
CA PRO A 11 9.42 -13.31 16.35
C PRO A 11 10.54 -12.53 15.65
N TYR A 12 10.79 -11.29 16.08
CA TYR A 12 11.77 -10.39 15.53
C TYR A 12 12.91 -10.13 16.52
N THR A 13 14.17 -10.18 16.06
CA THR A 13 15.34 -9.97 16.91
C THR A 13 15.99 -8.63 16.61
N PHE A 14 16.14 -7.79 17.65
CA PHE A 14 16.86 -6.52 17.61
C PHE A 14 18.02 -6.56 18.62
N GLY A 15 19.24 -6.65 18.12
CA GLY A 15 20.41 -6.96 18.95
C GLY A 15 20.29 -8.34 19.58
N ASP A 16 20.43 -8.40 20.92
CA ASP A 16 20.27 -9.65 21.70
C ASP A 16 18.83 -9.85 22.24
N TYR A 17 17.92 -8.91 21.94
CA TYR A 17 16.54 -8.97 22.40
C TYR A 17 15.61 -9.53 21.31
N THR A 18 14.76 -10.46 21.67
CA THR A 18 13.77 -11.05 20.76
C THR A 18 12.37 -10.62 21.17
N PHE A 19 11.66 -9.97 20.28
CA PHE A 19 10.24 -9.68 20.35
C PHE A 19 9.49 -10.91 19.87
N ASP A 20 8.64 -11.50 20.71
CA ASP A 20 7.87 -12.69 20.40
C ASP A 20 6.54 -12.36 19.71
N GLU A 21 5.78 -13.39 19.34
CA GLU A 21 4.48 -13.27 18.65
C GLU A 21 3.40 -12.54 19.47
N SER A 22 3.59 -12.36 20.78
CA SER A 22 2.67 -11.62 21.65
C SER A 22 3.03 -10.14 21.79
N THR A 23 4.13 -9.71 21.17
CA THR A 23 4.63 -8.34 21.24
C THR A 23 3.68 -7.38 20.54
N VAL A 24 3.42 -6.26 21.16
CA VAL A 24 2.57 -5.19 20.63
C VAL A 24 3.37 -3.91 20.45
N SER A 25 2.82 -2.95 19.71
CA SER A 25 3.41 -1.62 19.55
C SER A 25 3.65 -0.95 20.90
N GLY A 26 4.79 -0.28 21.05
CA GLY A 26 5.17 0.40 22.30
C GLY A 26 6.64 0.78 22.36
N ASN A 27 7.02 1.43 23.45
CA ASN A 27 8.40 1.77 23.73
C ASN A 27 9.08 0.67 24.56
N TYR A 28 10.20 0.17 24.07
CA TYR A 28 10.98 -0.91 24.68
C TYR A 28 12.39 -0.42 24.98
N GLU A 29 12.91 -0.78 26.16
CA GLU A 29 14.32 -0.58 26.47
C GLU A 29 15.08 -1.85 26.15
N VAL A 30 16.02 -1.77 25.20
CA VAL A 30 16.88 -2.85 24.79
C VAL A 30 18.29 -2.59 25.27
N VAL A 31 18.86 -3.53 26.04
CA VAL A 31 20.19 -3.42 26.60
C VAL A 31 21.19 -4.15 25.70
N PHE A 32 22.22 -3.45 25.27
CA PHE A 32 23.37 -4.00 24.54
C PHE A 32 24.56 -4.15 25.49
N PRO A 33 24.85 -5.38 25.97
CA PRO A 33 25.93 -5.59 26.90
C PRO A 33 27.30 -5.32 26.26
N ALA A 34 28.14 -4.55 26.95
CA ALA A 34 29.49 -4.28 26.49
C ALA A 34 30.49 -5.07 27.34
N SER A 35 31.57 -5.57 26.70
CA SER A 35 32.58 -6.38 27.33
C SER A 35 33.37 -5.66 28.45
N ASN A 36 33.30 -4.33 28.51
CA ASN A 36 33.91 -3.49 29.52
C ASN A 36 32.95 -3.18 30.70
N GLY A 37 31.70 -3.73 30.70
CA GLY A 37 30.68 -3.53 31.72
C GLY A 37 29.94 -2.19 31.62
N CYS A 38 30.14 -1.42 30.56
CA CYS A 38 29.40 -0.19 30.28
C CYS A 38 28.35 -0.49 29.21
N ASP A 39 27.22 -1.07 29.62
CA ASP A 39 26.12 -1.44 28.72
C ASP A 39 25.48 -0.20 28.08
N SER A 40 25.06 -0.36 26.82
CA SER A 40 24.28 0.67 26.13
C SER A 40 22.80 0.34 26.22
N ILE A 41 21.97 1.32 26.60
CA ILE A 41 20.52 1.19 26.62
C ILE A 41 19.97 1.97 25.43
N VAL A 42 19.19 1.30 24.58
CA VAL A 42 18.50 1.91 23.44
C VAL A 42 17.01 1.88 23.72
N THR A 43 16.35 3.04 23.69
CA THR A 43 14.89 3.09 23.63
C THR A 43 14.43 2.88 22.20
N LEU A 44 13.66 1.84 21.98
CA LEU A 44 13.09 1.45 20.69
C LEU A 44 11.60 1.78 20.70
N ASP A 45 11.16 2.62 19.78
CA ASP A 45 9.75 2.85 19.48
C ASP A 45 9.33 1.81 18.43
N LEU A 46 8.67 0.74 18.89
CA LEU A 46 8.25 -0.37 18.06
C LEU A 46 6.82 -0.19 17.62
N THR A 47 6.57 -0.20 16.31
CA THR A 47 5.24 -0.32 15.73
C THR A 47 5.08 -1.71 15.11
N VAL A 48 4.11 -2.48 15.64
CA VAL A 48 3.70 -3.77 15.06
C VAL A 48 2.41 -3.54 14.26
N ARG A 49 2.50 -3.68 12.95
CA ARG A 49 1.37 -3.47 12.03
C ARG A 49 0.55 -4.75 11.87
N GLN A 50 -0.75 -4.57 11.68
CA GLN A 50 -1.68 -5.67 11.44
C GLN A 50 -1.52 -6.22 10.02
N GLU A 51 -1.73 -7.52 9.85
CA GLU A 51 -1.92 -8.13 8.55
C GLU A 51 -3.33 -7.93 8.03
N GLY A 52 -3.44 -7.84 6.72
CA GLY A 52 -4.70 -7.77 6.00
C GLY A 52 -4.66 -8.59 4.72
N SER A 53 -5.84 -8.80 4.14
CA SER A 53 -5.98 -9.46 2.85
C SER A 53 -6.92 -8.64 1.97
N GLN A 54 -6.39 -8.15 0.86
CA GLN A 54 -7.15 -7.38 -0.14
C GLN A 54 -7.64 -8.29 -1.25
N GLN A 55 -8.97 -8.40 -1.36
CA GLN A 55 -9.61 -9.11 -2.47
C GLN A 55 -9.81 -8.14 -3.64
N ASN A 56 -9.38 -8.53 -4.83
CA ASN A 56 -9.50 -7.73 -6.03
C ASN A 56 -10.30 -8.48 -7.09
N GLU A 57 -11.22 -7.78 -7.73
CA GLU A 57 -12.03 -8.30 -8.81
C GLU A 57 -11.72 -7.53 -10.10
N PHE A 58 -11.38 -8.25 -11.15
CA PHE A 58 -11.12 -7.72 -12.48
C PHE A 58 -12.19 -8.20 -13.46
N SER A 59 -12.69 -7.26 -14.26
CA SER A 59 -13.87 -7.47 -15.12
C SER A 59 -13.63 -8.29 -16.39
N GLY A 60 -12.38 -8.55 -16.75
CA GLY A 60 -12.00 -9.13 -18.05
C GLY A 60 -11.72 -8.08 -19.12
N THR A 61 -11.69 -6.81 -18.73
CA THR A 61 -11.34 -5.66 -19.57
C THR A 61 -10.34 -4.77 -18.83
N TRP A 62 -10.54 -3.45 -18.79
CA TRP A 62 -9.76 -2.54 -17.99
C TRP A 62 -10.41 -2.30 -16.65
N ASP A 63 -9.64 -2.33 -15.58
CA ASP A 63 -10.04 -2.00 -14.22
C ASP A 63 -9.02 -1.07 -13.58
N TRP A 64 -9.46 -0.31 -12.57
CA TRP A 64 -8.57 0.49 -11.75
C TRP A 64 -8.20 -0.31 -10.49
N PHE A 65 -6.95 -0.22 -10.12
CA PHE A 65 -6.38 -0.93 -8.98
C PHE A 65 -5.57 0.02 -8.12
N SER A 66 -5.74 -0.06 -6.83
CA SER A 66 -4.86 0.48 -5.80
C SER A 66 -4.80 -0.49 -4.64
N THR A 67 -3.84 -0.33 -3.74
CA THR A 67 -3.67 -1.25 -2.63
C THR A 67 -3.56 -0.51 -1.31
N TYR A 68 -4.12 -1.15 -0.26
CA TYR A 68 -3.89 -0.81 1.14
C TYR A 68 -2.92 -1.80 1.82
N ILE A 69 -2.38 -2.75 1.08
CA ILE A 69 -1.28 -3.59 1.55
C ILE A 69 0.02 -2.82 1.34
N ASP A 70 0.82 -2.74 2.39
CA ASP A 70 2.06 -1.98 2.43
C ASP A 70 3.09 -2.56 1.44
N ASP A 71 3.50 -1.76 0.47
CA ASP A 71 4.44 -2.15 -0.58
C ASP A 71 5.91 -2.17 -0.10
N GLU A 72 6.20 -1.64 1.08
CA GLU A 72 7.53 -1.73 1.71
C GLU A 72 7.77 -3.10 2.36
N HIS A 73 6.69 -3.75 2.85
CA HIS A 73 6.76 -5.04 3.55
C HIS A 73 6.23 -6.22 2.71
N THR A 74 5.60 -5.95 1.58
CA THR A 74 5.01 -6.96 0.71
C THR A 74 5.31 -6.65 -0.75
N ASP A 75 5.83 -7.61 -1.51
CA ASP A 75 5.92 -7.44 -2.98
C ASP A 75 4.54 -7.58 -3.63
N VAL A 76 3.72 -6.52 -3.43
CA VAL A 76 2.37 -6.40 -3.99
C VAL A 76 2.36 -6.64 -5.49
N PHE A 77 3.43 -6.22 -6.19
CA PHE A 77 3.51 -6.38 -7.64
C PHE A 77 3.71 -7.84 -8.05
N ALA A 78 4.51 -8.60 -7.31
CA ALA A 78 4.68 -10.03 -7.53
C ALA A 78 3.38 -10.79 -7.27
N GLU A 79 2.72 -10.53 -6.14
CA GLU A 79 1.45 -11.16 -5.79
C GLU A 79 0.33 -10.84 -6.80
N LEU A 80 0.23 -9.58 -7.24
CA LEU A 80 -0.73 -9.20 -8.27
C LEU A 80 -0.47 -9.96 -9.58
N LYS A 81 0.77 -10.03 -10.05
CA LYS A 81 1.15 -10.76 -11.27
C LYS A 81 0.84 -12.26 -11.15
N GLU A 82 1.13 -12.86 -10.01
CA GLU A 82 0.85 -14.27 -9.74
C GLU A 82 -0.66 -14.53 -9.73
N GLY A 83 -1.43 -13.71 -9.02
CA GLY A 83 -2.89 -13.81 -8.95
C GLY A 83 -3.57 -13.64 -10.31
N LEU A 84 -3.07 -12.74 -11.16
CA LEU A 84 -3.56 -12.57 -12.53
C LEU A 84 -3.19 -13.75 -13.45
N SER A 85 -2.10 -14.45 -13.13
CA SER A 85 -1.64 -15.62 -13.90
C SER A 85 -1.59 -15.34 -15.41
N SER A 86 -2.06 -16.26 -16.23
CA SER A 86 -2.13 -16.13 -17.70
C SER A 86 -3.27 -15.24 -18.20
N TYR A 87 -4.14 -14.76 -17.33
CA TYR A 87 -5.28 -13.92 -17.71
C TYR A 87 -4.96 -12.42 -17.69
N GLY A 88 -3.87 -12.03 -17.03
CA GLY A 88 -3.36 -10.68 -17.11
C GLY A 88 -2.85 -10.32 -18.49
N LYS A 89 -2.99 -9.06 -18.91
CA LYS A 89 -2.47 -8.51 -20.15
C LYS A 89 -1.55 -7.35 -19.96
N VAL A 90 -2.00 -6.36 -19.20
CA VAL A 90 -1.27 -5.11 -18.98
C VAL A 90 -1.48 -4.65 -17.55
N ILE A 91 -0.42 -4.21 -16.90
CA ILE A 91 -0.50 -3.41 -15.67
C ILE A 91 0.25 -2.11 -15.97
N LYS A 92 -0.38 -0.97 -15.74
CA LYS A 92 0.23 0.33 -16.02
C LYS A 92 -0.10 1.40 -14.97
N SER A 93 0.88 2.25 -14.71
CA SER A 93 0.73 3.56 -14.06
C SER A 93 0.55 4.65 -15.12
N ASN A 94 0.66 5.92 -14.72
CA ASN A 94 0.69 7.05 -15.66
C ASN A 94 1.90 7.03 -16.60
N THR A 95 3.02 6.47 -16.18
CA THR A 95 4.32 6.62 -16.87
C THR A 95 4.98 5.31 -17.25
N LYS A 96 4.65 4.23 -16.55
CA LYS A 96 5.28 2.91 -16.74
C LYS A 96 4.22 1.83 -16.97
N PHE A 97 4.60 0.77 -17.64
CA PHE A 97 3.74 -0.39 -17.82
C PHE A 97 4.54 -1.68 -17.94
N VAL A 98 3.85 -2.81 -17.76
CA VAL A 98 4.28 -4.16 -18.16
C VAL A 98 3.17 -4.83 -18.95
N ASN A 99 3.58 -5.67 -19.90
CA ASN A 99 2.69 -6.53 -20.67
C ASN A 99 3.00 -7.99 -20.36
N TYR A 100 1.96 -8.82 -20.34
CA TYR A 100 2.09 -10.28 -20.30
C TYR A 100 2.03 -10.86 -21.71
N SER A 101 3.09 -11.56 -22.11
CA SER A 101 3.17 -12.24 -23.41
C SER A 101 4.13 -13.43 -23.33
N GLY A 102 3.75 -14.55 -23.93
CA GLY A 102 4.58 -15.74 -23.98
C GLY A 102 4.91 -16.34 -22.59
N GLY A 103 4.04 -16.16 -21.61
CA GLY A 103 4.25 -16.68 -20.25
C GLY A 103 5.04 -15.77 -19.32
N VAL A 104 5.42 -14.57 -19.76
CA VAL A 104 6.24 -13.65 -18.97
C VAL A 104 5.69 -12.23 -18.99
N TRP A 105 5.89 -11.53 -17.85
CA TRP A 105 5.66 -10.10 -17.76
C TRP A 105 6.93 -9.35 -18.19
N SER A 106 6.80 -8.33 -19.03
CA SER A 106 7.91 -7.50 -19.51
C SER A 106 7.50 -6.05 -19.64
N GLY A 107 8.40 -5.14 -19.31
CA GLY A 107 8.20 -3.69 -19.39
C GLY A 107 9.00 -2.94 -18.34
N LEU A 108 8.61 -1.70 -18.06
CA LEU A 108 9.34 -0.77 -17.18
C LEU A 108 8.69 -0.57 -15.79
N LEU A 109 7.48 -1.08 -15.59
CA LEU A 109 6.86 -1.04 -14.26
C LEU A 109 7.52 -2.12 -13.40
N ASP A 110 8.11 -1.73 -12.31
CA ASP A 110 8.95 -2.55 -11.44
C ASP A 110 8.32 -2.81 -10.06
N LYS A 111 7.43 -1.91 -9.60
CA LYS A 111 6.70 -2.05 -8.34
C LYS A 111 5.31 -1.40 -8.39
N ILE A 112 4.46 -1.77 -7.45
CA ILE A 112 3.22 -1.09 -7.09
C ILE A 112 3.53 -0.21 -5.87
N GLU A 113 3.10 1.04 -5.88
CA GLU A 113 3.23 1.99 -4.78
C GLU A 113 1.84 2.30 -4.23
N ASN A 114 1.72 2.41 -2.90
CA ASN A 114 0.44 2.65 -2.23
C ASN A 114 -0.23 3.97 -2.66
N GLU A 115 0.57 5.00 -2.93
CA GLU A 115 0.07 6.34 -3.28
C GLU A 115 -0.53 6.42 -4.69
N GLN A 116 -0.35 5.39 -5.52
CA GLN A 116 -0.73 5.42 -6.92
C GLN A 116 -1.91 4.49 -7.26
N MET A 117 -2.73 4.92 -8.21
CA MET A 117 -3.68 4.06 -8.89
C MET A 117 -3.06 3.51 -10.18
N TYR A 118 -3.33 2.26 -10.44
CA TYR A 118 -2.92 1.53 -11.64
C TYR A 118 -4.13 1.14 -12.48
N MET A 119 -3.91 0.97 -13.78
CA MET A 119 -4.88 0.34 -14.65
C MET A 119 -4.41 -1.08 -14.96
N VAL A 120 -5.29 -2.04 -14.74
CA VAL A 120 -5.05 -3.47 -14.98
C VAL A 120 -5.97 -3.95 -16.09
N GLN A 121 -5.42 -4.59 -17.12
CA GLN A 121 -6.18 -5.23 -18.17
C GLN A 121 -6.07 -6.74 -18.02
N THR A 122 -7.21 -7.40 -18.07
CA THR A 122 -7.31 -8.86 -18.14
C THR A 122 -8.07 -9.28 -19.38
N ASN A 123 -7.97 -10.56 -19.78
CA ASN A 123 -8.70 -11.09 -20.94
C ASN A 123 -9.95 -11.88 -20.53
N MET A 124 -10.13 -12.12 -19.24
CA MET A 124 -11.29 -12.76 -18.63
C MET A 124 -11.49 -12.21 -17.21
N PRO A 125 -12.70 -12.28 -16.65
CA PRO A 125 -12.94 -11.95 -15.24
C PRO A 125 -12.01 -12.75 -14.32
N GLN A 126 -11.39 -12.09 -13.36
CA GLN A 126 -10.45 -12.68 -12.40
C GLN A 126 -10.71 -12.15 -10.99
N GLN A 127 -10.42 -12.99 -10.01
CA GLN A 127 -10.30 -12.60 -8.62
C GLN A 127 -8.88 -12.90 -8.16
N THR A 128 -8.28 -11.96 -7.44
CA THR A 128 -6.96 -12.12 -6.82
C THR A 128 -7.04 -11.72 -5.36
N SER A 129 -6.14 -12.26 -4.56
CA SER A 129 -5.96 -11.87 -3.17
C SER A 129 -4.51 -11.44 -2.97
N ILE A 130 -4.29 -10.32 -2.31
CA ILE A 130 -2.97 -9.85 -1.88
C ILE A 130 -3.00 -9.79 -0.37
N THR A 131 -2.05 -10.45 0.27
CA THR A 131 -1.98 -10.54 1.74
C THR A 131 -0.66 -9.97 2.24
N GLY A 132 -0.70 -9.17 3.27
CA GLY A 132 0.48 -8.56 3.86
C GLY A 132 0.16 -7.54 4.93
N CYS A 133 1.15 -6.76 5.33
CA CYS A 133 0.96 -5.65 6.24
C CYS A 133 -0.03 -4.64 5.69
N VAL A 134 -0.88 -4.13 6.57
CA VAL A 134 -1.75 -3.00 6.21
C VAL A 134 -0.95 -1.71 6.26
N ALA A 135 -1.00 -0.96 5.16
CA ALA A 135 -0.37 0.35 5.08
C ALA A 135 -1.04 1.33 6.06
N ASN A 136 -0.21 2.15 6.72
CA ASN A 136 -0.72 3.28 7.48
C ASN A 136 -0.78 4.51 6.55
N PRO A 137 -1.97 5.09 6.29
CA PRO A 137 -2.09 6.24 5.39
C PRO A 137 -1.22 7.45 5.75
N GLU A 138 -0.84 7.61 7.02
CA GLU A 138 0.01 8.71 7.48
C GLU A 138 1.45 8.60 6.95
N ASP A 139 1.91 7.38 6.65
CA ASP A 139 3.25 7.11 6.12
C ASP A 139 3.31 7.29 4.59
N HIS A 140 2.14 7.40 3.94
CA HIS A 140 1.98 7.46 2.48
C HIS A 140 1.32 8.77 2.01
N PRO A 141 1.94 9.95 2.22
CA PRO A 141 1.35 11.23 1.82
C PRO A 141 1.30 11.37 0.30
N ILE A 142 0.11 11.66 -0.23
CA ILE A 142 -0.11 11.82 -1.67
C ILE A 142 -0.01 13.30 -2.05
N THR A 143 0.91 13.64 -2.95
CA THR A 143 1.04 14.98 -3.49
C THR A 143 0.10 15.18 -4.67
N ILE A 144 -0.91 16.04 -4.51
CA ILE A 144 -1.82 16.44 -5.58
C ILE A 144 -1.21 17.56 -6.40
N LYS A 145 -1.23 17.41 -7.72
CA LYS A 145 -0.75 18.37 -8.71
C LYS A 145 -1.91 18.92 -9.53
N ASN A 146 -1.73 20.07 -10.15
CA ASN A 146 -2.73 20.61 -11.06
C ASN A 146 -3.03 19.63 -12.23
N GLY A 147 -4.30 19.43 -12.54
CA GLY A 147 -4.79 18.48 -13.53
C GLY A 147 -5.15 17.10 -12.92
N TRP A 148 -5.19 16.07 -13.76
CA TRP A 148 -5.55 14.71 -13.33
C TRP A 148 -4.43 14.02 -12.57
N ASN A 149 -4.77 13.51 -11.41
CA ASN A 149 -3.91 12.68 -10.57
C ASN A 149 -4.48 11.25 -10.48
N HIS A 150 -3.66 10.25 -10.64
CA HIS A 150 -4.00 8.85 -10.39
C HIS A 150 -3.56 8.50 -8.97
N ILE A 151 -4.47 8.60 -8.04
CA ILE A 151 -4.18 8.42 -6.60
C ILE A 151 -4.61 7.04 -6.13
N GLY A 152 -3.82 6.43 -5.25
CA GLY A 152 -4.18 5.23 -4.52
C GLY A 152 -5.21 5.52 -3.43
N TYR A 153 -6.01 4.53 -3.07
CA TYR A 153 -6.85 4.54 -1.88
C TYR A 153 -6.27 3.56 -0.86
N ILE A 154 -5.67 4.09 0.19
CA ILE A 154 -4.82 3.32 1.13
C ILE A 154 -5.62 2.80 2.34
N SER A 155 -6.92 3.03 2.41
CA SER A 155 -7.75 2.55 3.52
C SER A 155 -8.41 1.21 3.21
N GLN A 156 -8.51 0.35 4.21
CA GLN A 156 -9.33 -0.87 4.16
C GLN A 156 -10.83 -0.60 4.17
N TYR A 157 -11.24 0.58 4.62
CA TYR A 157 -12.63 0.94 4.85
C TYR A 157 -13.06 2.00 3.85
N SER A 158 -14.28 1.86 3.35
CA SER A 158 -14.91 2.93 2.58
C SER A 158 -15.18 4.13 3.49
N ALA A 159 -14.95 5.34 2.98
CA ALA A 159 -15.25 6.59 3.67
C ALA A 159 -16.09 7.50 2.76
N ASP A 160 -16.81 8.44 3.37
CA ASP A 160 -17.38 9.57 2.62
C ASP A 160 -16.23 10.35 1.94
N VAL A 161 -16.47 10.89 0.76
CA VAL A 161 -15.45 11.58 -0.01
C VAL A 161 -14.89 12.80 0.73
N ASN A 162 -15.71 13.51 1.49
CA ASN A 162 -15.26 14.66 2.26
C ASN A 162 -14.36 14.23 3.43
N ASP A 163 -14.68 13.11 4.07
CA ASP A 163 -13.85 12.54 5.15
C ASP A 163 -12.51 12.03 4.59
N ALA A 164 -12.56 11.31 3.45
CA ALA A 164 -11.36 10.80 2.80
C ALA A 164 -10.41 11.92 2.32
N LEU A 165 -10.94 13.10 1.99
CA LEU A 165 -10.19 14.26 1.52
C LEU A 165 -9.96 15.32 2.61
N ALA A 166 -10.37 15.08 3.86
CA ALA A 166 -10.22 16.05 4.95
C ALA A 166 -8.77 16.45 5.24
N GLY A 167 -7.79 15.58 4.88
CA GLY A 167 -6.36 15.84 5.00
C GLY A 167 -5.73 16.64 3.85
N LEU A 168 -6.51 17.09 2.86
CA LEU A 168 -5.96 17.89 1.77
C LEU A 168 -5.38 19.20 2.31
N ASN A 169 -4.13 19.49 1.94
CA ASN A 169 -3.45 20.74 2.24
C ASN A 169 -3.64 21.82 1.16
N VAL A 170 -4.54 21.58 0.21
CA VAL A 170 -4.98 22.51 -0.84
C VAL A 170 -6.48 22.75 -0.70
N THR A 171 -6.93 23.96 -0.98
CA THR A 171 -8.36 24.27 -1.00
C THR A 171 -8.95 23.82 -2.33
N PRO A 172 -9.92 22.89 -2.36
CA PRO A 172 -10.64 22.55 -3.58
C PRO A 172 -11.34 23.76 -4.15
N GLN A 173 -11.53 23.79 -5.47
CA GLN A 173 -12.18 24.86 -6.19
C GLN A 173 -13.44 24.35 -6.89
N ASP A 174 -14.38 25.24 -7.18
CA ASP A 174 -15.59 24.93 -7.93
C ASP A 174 -15.28 24.17 -9.22
N GLY A 175 -15.87 23.00 -9.35
CA GLY A 175 -15.67 22.14 -10.50
C GLY A 175 -14.52 21.14 -10.39
N ASP A 176 -13.78 21.12 -9.28
CA ASP A 176 -12.84 20.04 -9.02
C ASP A 176 -13.56 18.69 -8.90
N ILE A 177 -12.96 17.65 -9.48
CA ILE A 177 -13.62 16.36 -9.66
C ILE A 177 -12.75 15.24 -9.07
N ILE A 178 -13.38 14.37 -8.27
CA ILE A 178 -12.83 13.06 -7.93
C ILE A 178 -13.65 11.97 -8.63
N LYS A 179 -12.97 10.94 -9.14
CA LYS A 179 -13.60 9.80 -9.82
C LYS A 179 -13.20 8.49 -9.20
N SER A 180 -14.20 7.61 -9.02
CA SER A 180 -14.04 6.17 -8.82
C SER A 180 -14.36 5.42 -10.11
N TYR A 181 -13.73 4.27 -10.30
CA TYR A 181 -14.03 3.41 -11.46
C TYR A 181 -15.45 2.83 -11.40
N ARG A 182 -15.91 2.47 -10.20
CA ARG A 182 -17.21 1.77 -10.01
C ARG A 182 -18.34 2.70 -9.57
N ASP A 183 -18.01 3.70 -8.74
CA ASP A 183 -19.01 4.51 -8.02
C ASP A 183 -19.31 5.85 -8.71
N GLY A 184 -18.65 6.13 -9.84
CA GLY A 184 -18.87 7.34 -10.60
C GLY A 184 -17.93 8.48 -10.19
N PHE A 185 -18.49 9.67 -9.96
CA PHE A 185 -17.69 10.85 -9.62
C PHE A 185 -18.41 11.78 -8.66
N ALA A 186 -17.64 12.55 -7.91
CA ALA A 186 -18.12 13.69 -7.13
C ALA A 186 -17.48 14.98 -7.67
N VAL A 187 -18.24 16.08 -7.59
CA VAL A 187 -17.80 17.42 -7.98
C VAL A 187 -17.85 18.31 -6.75
N TYR A 188 -16.80 19.06 -6.53
CA TYR A 188 -16.76 20.06 -5.46
C TYR A 188 -17.49 21.32 -5.91
N PHE A 189 -18.33 21.86 -5.01
CA PHE A 189 -18.97 23.17 -5.16
C PHE A 189 -18.78 23.94 -3.86
N GLU A 190 -18.26 25.17 -3.98
CA GLU A 190 -18.18 26.10 -2.86
C GLU A 190 -19.61 26.55 -2.50
N SER A 191 -20.01 26.45 -1.21
CA SER A 191 -21.33 26.78 -0.71
C SER A 191 -21.41 28.21 -0.15
#